data_ecbaa36f0f2a1973cb3046fab3bf2151
#
_entry.id   ecbaa36f0f2a1973cb3046fab3bf2151
#
_cell.length_a   1.000
_cell.length_b   1.000
_cell.length_c   1.000
_cell.angle_alpha   90.00
_cell.angle_beta   90.00
_cell.angle_gamma   90.00
#
_symmetry.space_group_name_H-M   'P 1'
#
loop_
_entity.id
_entity.type
_entity.pdbx_description
1 polymer ?
#
loop_
_entity_poly.entity_id
_entity_poly.type
_entity_poly.pdbx_seq_one_letter_code
_entity_poly.pdbx_strand_id
1 'polypeptide(L)'
;MSYPSFTGQPANLDVDFNFMYRQPLWEIHHADSHPLGEFQARGIPVLDLHELAAGKLSALFSRRQARDLFDCHRVLDTDELQAERLRIAFVVYGGMNRKDWRTVSVDDVDFDSAELARQLGPALRIRQPPEQEALAEYGARLVEECRRALSIVLPFTDAERAFLDLLLDRGEVDASILTSDTTLRERIQAQPLLEWKALNVRRHRGLS
;
A
#
# COMPACT_ATOMS: atom_id res chain seq x y z
N MET A 1 -10.31 22.51 -3.20
CA MET A 1 -11.64 22.98 -3.64
C MET A 1 -12.51 23.13 -2.41
N SER A 2 -13.23 24.25 -2.28
CA SER A 2 -14.14 24.47 -1.14
C SER A 2 -15.59 24.29 -1.60
N TYR A 3 -16.41 23.66 -0.79
CA TYR A 3 -17.83 23.41 -1.08
C TYR A 3 -18.65 23.46 0.23
N PRO A 4 -19.95 23.76 0.17
CA PRO A 4 -20.82 23.62 1.34
C PRO A 4 -21.05 22.14 1.63
N SER A 5 -20.76 21.71 2.86
CA SER A 5 -21.06 20.35 3.30
C SER A 5 -22.56 20.15 3.50
N PHE A 6 -22.98 18.90 3.67
CA PHE A 6 -24.38 18.56 3.98
C PHE A 6 -24.92 19.31 5.24
N THR A 7 -24.04 19.64 6.17
CA THR A 7 -24.37 20.42 7.38
C THR A 7 -24.37 21.94 7.14
N GLY A 8 -24.13 22.40 5.90
CA GLY A 8 -24.04 23.83 5.55
C GLY A 8 -22.72 24.50 5.95
N GLN A 9 -21.81 23.78 6.60
CA GLN A 9 -20.49 24.29 6.94
C GLN A 9 -19.55 24.22 5.73
N PRO A 10 -18.62 25.19 5.56
CA PRO A 10 -17.60 25.08 4.51
C PRO A 10 -16.75 23.82 4.71
N ALA A 11 -16.60 23.04 3.67
CA ALA A 11 -15.70 21.89 3.64
C ALA A 11 -14.72 22.02 2.47
N ASN A 12 -13.55 21.43 2.62
CA ASN A 12 -12.52 21.41 1.60
C ASN A 12 -12.32 19.98 1.09
N LEU A 13 -12.17 19.87 -0.21
CA LEU A 13 -11.68 18.66 -0.87
C LEU A 13 -10.25 18.92 -1.32
N ASP A 14 -9.33 18.19 -0.74
CA ASP A 14 -7.93 18.20 -1.16
C ASP A 14 -7.74 17.16 -2.26
N VAL A 15 -7.03 17.55 -3.32
CA VAL A 15 -6.71 16.67 -4.44
C VAL A 15 -5.20 16.59 -4.54
N ASP A 16 -4.66 15.43 -4.23
CA ASP A 16 -3.23 15.17 -4.31
C ASP A 16 -2.88 14.58 -5.69
N PHE A 17 -1.84 15.13 -6.30
CA PHE A 17 -1.27 14.60 -7.52
C PHE A 17 0.08 13.97 -7.23
N ASN A 18 0.22 12.68 -7.56
CA ASN A 18 1.47 11.95 -7.39
C ASN A 18 1.95 11.40 -8.74
N PHE A 19 3.14 11.80 -9.15
CA PHE A 19 3.77 11.36 -10.39
C PHE A 19 4.82 10.25 -10.18
N MET A 20 5.03 9.80 -8.95
CA MET A 20 6.06 8.82 -8.62
C MET A 20 5.64 7.39 -9.01
N TYR A 21 4.36 7.07 -8.91
CA TYR A 21 3.78 5.75 -9.23
C TYR A 21 3.11 5.75 -10.61
N ARG A 22 3.75 6.38 -11.61
CA ARG A 22 3.20 6.54 -12.96
C ARG A 22 3.40 5.35 -13.89
N GLN A 23 4.21 4.38 -13.50
CA GLN A 23 4.50 3.18 -14.26
C GLN A 23 3.83 1.98 -13.60
N PRO A 24 2.71 1.46 -14.15
CA PRO A 24 2.03 0.30 -13.60
C PRO A 24 2.81 -1.00 -13.87
N LEU A 25 2.73 -1.97 -12.96
CA LEU A 25 3.29 -3.31 -13.13
C LEU A 25 2.44 -4.15 -14.08
N TRP A 26 1.12 -3.99 -14.04
CA TRP A 26 0.18 -4.68 -14.91
C TRP A 26 -0.64 -3.70 -15.74
N GLU A 27 -1.55 -4.22 -16.55
CA GLU A 27 -2.47 -3.40 -17.32
C GLU A 27 -3.42 -2.64 -16.39
N ILE A 28 -3.66 -1.38 -16.71
CA ILE A 28 -4.66 -0.59 -16.01
C ILE A 28 -6.06 -1.05 -16.41
N HIS A 29 -6.95 -1.08 -15.43
CA HIS A 29 -8.36 -1.37 -15.66
C HIS A 29 -9.18 -0.08 -15.72
N HIS A 30 -10.35 -0.14 -16.33
CA HIS A 30 -11.30 0.95 -16.29
C HIS A 30 -12.49 0.53 -15.46
N ALA A 31 -12.81 1.31 -14.43
CA ALA A 31 -13.89 1.03 -13.50
C ALA A 31 -14.81 2.23 -13.33
N ASP A 32 -16.07 1.93 -13.00
CA ASP A 32 -17.03 2.94 -12.60
C ASP A 32 -17.04 3.08 -11.08
N SER A 33 -17.18 4.31 -10.59
CA SER A 33 -17.35 4.52 -9.15
C SER A 33 -18.73 3.99 -8.69
N HIS A 34 -18.85 3.67 -7.41
CA HIS A 34 -20.18 3.55 -6.81
C HIS A 34 -20.92 4.88 -6.95
N PRO A 35 -22.21 4.85 -7.27
CA PRO A 35 -23.00 6.06 -7.37
C PRO A 35 -23.16 6.74 -6.00
N LEU A 36 -23.06 8.06 -5.99
CA LEU A 36 -23.36 8.90 -4.85
C LEU A 36 -24.55 9.80 -5.24
N GLY A 37 -25.76 9.41 -4.86
CA GLY A 37 -26.97 10.02 -5.39
C GLY A 37 -27.06 9.80 -6.90
N GLU A 38 -27.19 10.89 -7.66
CA GLU A 38 -27.20 10.90 -9.13
C GLU A 38 -25.80 10.99 -9.78
N PHE A 39 -24.76 11.14 -8.96
CA PHE A 39 -23.39 11.31 -9.45
C PHE A 39 -22.66 9.98 -9.52
N GLN A 40 -22.02 9.71 -10.64
CA GLN A 40 -21.15 8.56 -10.85
C GLN A 40 -20.01 8.95 -11.81
N ALA A 41 -18.78 8.64 -11.44
CA ALA A 41 -17.67 8.71 -12.36
C ALA A 41 -17.57 7.37 -13.13
N ARG A 42 -17.37 7.44 -14.45
CA ARG A 42 -17.34 6.25 -15.32
C ARG A 42 -16.03 6.14 -16.08
N GLY A 43 -15.63 4.90 -16.34
CA GLY A 43 -14.44 4.60 -17.14
C GLY A 43 -13.15 5.15 -16.52
N ILE A 44 -13.04 5.20 -15.20
CA ILE A 44 -11.87 5.73 -14.50
C ILE A 44 -10.72 4.72 -14.64
N PRO A 45 -9.52 5.13 -15.08
CA PRO A 45 -8.36 4.25 -15.08
C PRO A 45 -7.94 3.95 -13.63
N VAL A 46 -7.84 2.69 -13.29
CA VAL A 46 -7.40 2.21 -11.96
C VAL A 46 -6.26 1.21 -12.13
N LEU A 47 -5.34 1.23 -11.17
CA LEU A 47 -4.26 0.25 -11.09
C LEU A 47 -4.82 -1.14 -10.83
N ASP A 48 -4.04 -2.15 -11.17
CA ASP A 48 -4.32 -3.54 -10.79
C ASP A 48 -4.50 -3.66 -9.25
N LEU A 49 -5.42 -4.53 -8.83
CA LEU A 49 -5.75 -4.71 -7.42
C LEU A 49 -4.53 -5.05 -6.55
N HIS A 50 -3.59 -5.85 -7.08
CA HIS A 50 -2.38 -6.24 -6.33
C HIS A 50 -1.43 -5.06 -6.14
N GLU A 51 -1.37 -4.12 -7.09
CA GLU A 51 -0.61 -2.87 -6.94
C GLU A 51 -1.27 -1.94 -5.91
N LEU A 52 -2.60 -1.82 -5.96
CA LEU A 52 -3.35 -1.05 -4.96
C LEU A 52 -3.13 -1.62 -3.56
N ALA A 53 -3.21 -2.95 -3.42
CA ALA A 53 -2.94 -3.65 -2.16
C ALA A 53 -1.50 -3.41 -1.69
N ALA A 54 -0.50 -3.62 -2.56
CA ALA A 54 0.90 -3.39 -2.22
C ALA A 54 1.19 -1.94 -1.81
N GLY A 55 0.55 -0.97 -2.47
CA GLY A 55 0.64 0.44 -2.09
C GLY A 55 0.08 0.71 -0.70
N LYS A 56 -1.07 0.11 -0.34
CA LYS A 56 -1.66 0.20 1.00
C LYS A 56 -0.79 -0.48 2.06
N LEU A 57 -0.28 -1.67 1.78
CA LEU A 57 0.65 -2.38 2.66
C LEU A 57 1.94 -1.58 2.87
N SER A 58 2.51 -1.03 1.80
CA SER A 58 3.69 -0.16 1.89
C SER A 58 3.44 1.07 2.77
N ALA A 59 2.25 1.66 2.71
CA ALA A 59 1.85 2.76 3.57
C ALA A 59 1.75 2.33 5.05
N LEU A 60 1.10 1.20 5.33
CA LEU A 60 0.96 0.66 6.69
C LEU A 60 2.32 0.49 7.36
N PHE A 61 3.26 -0.20 6.70
CA PHE A 61 4.59 -0.45 7.24
C PHE A 61 5.49 0.80 7.36
N SER A 62 5.14 1.87 6.61
CA SER A 62 5.91 3.11 6.62
C SER A 62 5.40 4.13 7.63
N ARG A 63 4.09 4.28 7.74
CA ARG A 63 3.45 5.36 8.50
C ARG A 63 2.78 4.88 9.77
N ARG A 64 2.35 3.62 9.82
CA ARG A 64 1.66 2.99 10.96
C ARG A 64 0.40 3.76 11.40
N GLN A 65 -0.35 4.31 10.44
CA GLN A 65 -1.56 5.07 10.75
C GLN A 65 -2.79 4.14 10.85
N ALA A 66 -3.73 4.48 11.74
CA ALA A 66 -4.94 3.68 11.95
C ALA A 66 -5.79 3.52 10.68
N ARG A 67 -5.82 4.54 9.81
CA ARG A 67 -6.49 4.44 8.49
C ARG A 67 -5.79 3.47 7.54
N ASP A 68 -4.44 3.41 7.58
CA ASP A 68 -3.69 2.47 6.74
C ASP A 68 -3.94 1.03 7.19
N LEU A 69 -4.07 0.79 8.50
CA LEU A 69 -4.47 -0.51 9.06
C LEU A 69 -5.87 -0.92 8.58
N PHE A 70 -6.85 -0.01 8.66
CA PHE A 70 -8.21 -0.27 8.18
C PHE A 70 -8.24 -0.58 6.68
N ASP A 71 -7.53 0.22 5.87
CA ASP A 71 -7.44 0.04 4.42
C ASP A 71 -6.79 -1.31 4.06
N CYS A 72 -5.72 -1.69 4.77
CA CYS A 72 -5.04 -2.97 4.58
C CYS A 72 -5.93 -4.15 4.96
N HIS A 73 -6.63 -4.06 6.09
CA HIS A 73 -7.61 -5.06 6.48
C HIS A 73 -8.65 -5.27 5.38
N ARG A 74 -9.23 -4.19 4.86
CA ARG A 74 -10.26 -4.25 3.83
C ARG A 74 -9.76 -4.86 2.51
N VAL A 75 -8.54 -4.53 2.12
CA VAL A 75 -7.99 -5.05 0.85
C VAL A 75 -7.53 -6.49 0.99
N LEU A 76 -7.04 -6.91 2.16
CA LEU A 76 -6.63 -8.28 2.42
C LEU A 76 -7.82 -9.25 2.64
N ASP A 77 -8.99 -8.71 2.95
CA ASP A 77 -10.25 -9.47 3.16
C ASP A 77 -10.97 -9.79 1.83
N THR A 78 -10.33 -9.57 0.69
CA THR A 78 -10.89 -9.90 -0.62
C THR A 78 -10.36 -11.24 -1.15
N ASP A 79 -11.24 -12.05 -1.73
CA ASP A 79 -10.89 -13.33 -2.38
C ASP A 79 -10.22 -13.14 -3.76
N GLU A 80 -10.10 -11.89 -4.24
CA GLU A 80 -9.55 -11.60 -5.56
C GLU A 80 -8.02 -11.53 -5.60
N LEU A 81 -7.35 -11.53 -4.45
CA LEU A 81 -5.89 -11.44 -4.36
C LEU A 81 -5.21 -12.77 -4.69
N GLN A 82 -4.37 -12.74 -5.71
CA GLN A 82 -3.49 -13.84 -6.06
C GLN A 82 -2.15 -13.66 -5.35
N ALA A 83 -1.76 -14.65 -4.55
CA ALA A 83 -0.56 -14.57 -3.70
C ALA A 83 0.70 -14.21 -4.49
N GLU A 84 0.96 -14.86 -5.63
CA GLU A 84 2.14 -14.63 -6.45
C GLU A 84 2.24 -13.16 -6.93
N ARG A 85 1.14 -12.62 -7.47
CA ARG A 85 1.10 -11.23 -7.94
C ARG A 85 1.26 -10.25 -6.79
N LEU A 86 0.56 -10.47 -5.67
CA LEU A 86 0.66 -9.60 -4.50
C LEU A 86 2.07 -9.61 -3.92
N ARG A 87 2.75 -10.75 -3.85
CA ARG A 87 4.13 -10.87 -3.37
C ARG A 87 5.09 -10.05 -4.23
N ILE A 88 5.01 -10.17 -5.57
CA ILE A 88 5.83 -9.38 -6.48
C ILE A 88 5.59 -7.87 -6.27
N ALA A 89 4.32 -7.43 -6.26
CA ALA A 89 3.99 -6.03 -6.01
C ALA A 89 4.48 -5.55 -4.64
N PHE A 90 4.32 -6.37 -3.59
CA PHE A 90 4.74 -6.03 -2.23
C PHE A 90 6.26 -5.83 -2.12
N VAL A 91 7.05 -6.67 -2.78
CA VAL A 91 8.52 -6.55 -2.82
C VAL A 91 8.94 -5.33 -3.63
N VAL A 92 8.34 -5.10 -4.79
CA VAL A 92 8.66 -3.96 -5.68
C VAL A 92 8.31 -2.64 -4.99
N TYR A 93 7.08 -2.49 -4.48
CA TYR A 93 6.63 -1.27 -3.78
C TYR A 93 7.39 -1.05 -2.47
N GLY A 94 7.73 -2.13 -1.78
CA GLY A 94 8.58 -2.10 -0.60
C GLY A 94 10.00 -1.65 -0.90
N GLY A 95 10.58 -2.14 -2.00
CA GLY A 95 11.90 -1.73 -2.46
C GLY A 95 11.99 -0.22 -2.79
N MET A 96 10.87 0.39 -3.21
CA MET A 96 10.77 1.83 -3.43
C MET A 96 10.75 2.64 -2.12
N ASN A 97 10.47 1.99 -0.98
CA ASN A 97 10.31 2.65 0.30
C ASN A 97 11.66 3.15 0.86
N ARG A 98 11.60 4.12 1.77
CA ARG A 98 12.80 4.60 2.50
C ARG A 98 13.29 3.61 3.55
N LYS A 99 12.38 2.85 4.18
CA LYS A 99 12.69 1.80 5.14
C LYS A 99 13.47 0.67 4.45
N ASP A 100 14.38 0.02 5.18
CA ASP A 100 14.93 -1.26 4.74
C ASP A 100 13.81 -2.30 4.76
N TRP A 101 13.34 -2.67 3.58
CA TRP A 101 12.17 -3.52 3.46
C TRP A 101 12.41 -4.97 3.93
N ARG A 102 13.67 -5.39 4.01
CA ARG A 102 14.05 -6.71 4.54
C ARG A 102 13.71 -6.90 6.01
N THR A 103 13.57 -5.79 6.74
CA THR A 103 13.26 -5.79 8.19
C THR A 103 11.78 -5.80 8.50
N VAL A 104 10.92 -5.79 7.47
CA VAL A 104 9.47 -5.78 7.65
C VAL A 104 8.98 -7.12 8.17
N SER A 105 8.18 -7.09 9.21
CA SER A 105 7.61 -8.26 9.89
C SER A 105 6.12 -8.04 10.18
N VAL A 106 5.37 -9.12 10.34
CA VAL A 106 3.98 -9.05 10.80
C VAL A 106 3.85 -8.36 12.16
N ASP A 107 4.88 -8.42 12.99
CA ASP A 107 4.92 -7.77 14.30
C ASP A 107 5.00 -6.23 14.22
N ASP A 108 5.38 -5.69 13.04
CA ASP A 108 5.36 -4.24 12.79
C ASP A 108 3.94 -3.66 12.67
N VAL A 109 2.94 -4.51 12.50
CA VAL A 109 1.54 -4.08 12.41
C VAL A 109 1.04 -3.73 13.80
N ASP A 110 0.70 -2.47 13.98
CA ASP A 110 0.24 -1.93 15.25
C ASP A 110 -0.67 -0.71 15.00
N PHE A 111 -1.29 -0.16 16.04
CA PHE A 111 -2.11 1.04 15.96
C PHE A 111 -2.00 1.91 17.22
N ASP A 112 -2.27 3.20 17.05
CA ASP A 112 -2.46 4.15 18.15
C ASP A 112 -3.95 4.30 18.43
N SER A 113 -4.39 3.97 19.66
CA SER A 113 -5.80 4.02 20.05
C SER A 113 -6.38 5.44 20.00
N ALA A 114 -5.57 6.48 20.32
CA ALA A 114 -6.01 7.86 20.28
C ALA A 114 -6.15 8.33 18.82
N GLU A 115 -5.25 7.91 17.94
CA GLU A 115 -5.34 8.18 16.50
C GLU A 115 -6.55 7.50 15.90
N LEU A 116 -6.78 6.22 16.23
CA LEU A 116 -7.93 5.44 15.77
C LEU A 116 -9.24 6.13 16.16
N ALA A 117 -9.37 6.58 17.40
CA ALA A 117 -10.56 7.28 17.87
C ALA A 117 -10.76 8.64 17.16
N ARG A 118 -9.68 9.37 16.90
CA ARG A 118 -9.74 10.70 16.29
C ARG A 118 -9.94 10.69 14.78
N GLN A 119 -9.29 9.77 14.08
CA GLN A 119 -9.25 9.79 12.62
C GLN A 119 -10.17 8.76 11.98
N LEU A 120 -10.19 7.54 12.51
CA LEU A 120 -10.97 6.44 11.92
C LEU A 120 -12.40 6.41 12.48
N GLY A 121 -12.58 6.57 13.79
CA GLY A 121 -13.88 6.51 14.45
C GLY A 121 -14.97 7.35 13.76
N PRO A 122 -14.72 8.65 13.47
CA PRO A 122 -15.69 9.49 12.78
C PRO A 122 -16.00 9.10 11.34
N ALA A 123 -15.08 8.37 10.68
CA ALA A 123 -15.21 7.92 9.28
C ALA A 123 -15.96 6.59 9.16
N LEU A 124 -16.05 5.82 10.24
CA LEU A 124 -16.80 4.56 10.25
C LEU A 124 -18.31 4.83 10.17
N ARG A 125 -19.00 4.11 9.28
CA ARG A 125 -20.47 4.16 9.17
C ARG A 125 -21.12 3.39 10.32
N ILE A 126 -20.99 3.90 11.55
CA ILE A 126 -21.59 3.33 12.74
C ILE A 126 -22.69 4.27 13.21
N ARG A 127 -23.89 3.77 13.46
CA ARG A 127 -25.06 4.57 13.86
C ARG A 127 -24.87 5.26 15.23
N GLN A 128 -23.99 4.74 16.06
CA GLN A 128 -23.55 5.36 17.31
C GLN A 128 -22.02 5.24 17.37
N PRO A 129 -21.29 6.31 17.69
CA PRO A 129 -19.85 6.19 17.92
C PRO A 129 -19.64 5.16 19.03
N PRO A 130 -18.82 4.12 18.79
CA PRO A 130 -18.48 3.17 19.84
C PRO A 130 -17.77 3.89 20.97
N GLU A 131 -17.96 3.43 22.20
CA GLU A 131 -17.16 3.87 23.32
C GLU A 131 -15.68 3.66 23.02
N GLN A 132 -14.81 4.45 23.65
CA GLN A 132 -13.36 4.41 23.37
C GLN A 132 -12.77 3.00 23.58
N GLU A 133 -13.31 2.26 24.56
CA GLU A 133 -12.93 0.88 24.84
C GLU A 133 -13.32 -0.08 23.72
N ALA A 134 -14.51 0.05 23.16
CA ALA A 134 -14.96 -0.72 22.00
C ALA A 134 -14.15 -0.41 20.71
N LEU A 135 -13.65 0.82 20.57
CA LEU A 135 -12.74 1.18 19.47
C LEU A 135 -11.36 0.55 19.64
N ALA A 136 -10.83 0.47 20.86
CA ALA A 136 -9.55 -0.18 21.12
C ALA A 136 -9.62 -1.70 20.85
N GLU A 137 -10.70 -2.35 21.25
CA GLU A 137 -10.95 -3.76 20.91
C GLU A 137 -11.09 -3.97 19.41
N TYR A 138 -11.76 -3.06 18.72
CA TYR A 138 -11.86 -3.07 17.26
C TYR A 138 -10.49 -2.95 16.58
N GLY A 139 -9.65 -2.01 17.05
CA GLY A 139 -8.29 -1.84 16.55
C GLY A 139 -7.42 -3.08 16.78
N ALA A 140 -7.47 -3.68 17.97
CA ALA A 140 -6.75 -4.91 18.28
C ALA A 140 -7.17 -6.08 17.37
N ARG A 141 -8.46 -6.19 17.07
CA ARG A 141 -8.97 -7.19 16.13
C ARG A 141 -8.45 -6.95 14.71
N LEU A 142 -8.46 -5.70 14.22
CA LEU A 142 -7.90 -5.37 12.91
C LEU A 142 -6.42 -5.76 12.81
N VAL A 143 -5.64 -5.49 13.85
CA VAL A 143 -4.21 -5.89 13.90
C VAL A 143 -4.07 -7.40 13.79
N GLU A 144 -4.81 -8.16 14.58
CA GLU A 144 -4.74 -9.63 14.58
C GLU A 144 -5.15 -10.22 13.22
N GLU A 145 -6.23 -9.72 12.63
CA GLU A 145 -6.70 -10.15 11.33
C GLU A 145 -5.71 -9.78 10.22
N CYS A 146 -5.14 -8.56 10.23
CA CYS A 146 -4.10 -8.14 9.30
C CYS A 146 -2.83 -8.98 9.44
N ARG A 147 -2.34 -9.22 10.66
CA ARG A 147 -1.16 -10.07 10.90
C ARG A 147 -1.33 -11.47 10.32
N ARG A 148 -2.52 -12.05 10.49
CA ARG A 148 -2.85 -13.36 9.91
C ARG A 148 -2.90 -13.33 8.40
N ALA A 149 -3.56 -12.33 7.82
CA ALA A 149 -3.69 -12.18 6.36
C ALA A 149 -2.34 -11.88 5.68
N LEU A 150 -1.42 -11.21 6.37
CA LEU A 150 -0.07 -10.91 5.87
C LEU A 150 0.79 -12.15 5.63
N SER A 151 0.38 -13.35 6.08
CA SER A 151 1.02 -14.62 5.71
C SER A 151 1.06 -14.85 4.18
N ILE A 152 0.22 -14.15 3.42
CA ILE A 152 0.23 -14.17 1.95
C ILE A 152 1.51 -13.55 1.35
N VAL A 153 2.14 -12.58 2.03
CA VAL A 153 3.33 -11.85 1.55
C VAL A 153 4.56 -11.97 2.46
N LEU A 154 4.41 -12.45 3.68
CA LEU A 154 5.49 -12.63 4.66
C LEU A 154 5.46 -14.07 5.21
N PRO A 155 6.60 -14.66 5.55
CA PRO A 155 7.96 -14.12 5.35
C PRO A 155 8.35 -14.04 3.87
N PHE A 156 9.37 -13.25 3.57
CA PHE A 156 9.96 -13.21 2.22
C PHE A 156 10.57 -14.55 1.83
N THR A 157 10.42 -14.92 0.56
CA THR A 157 11.15 -16.04 -0.05
C THR A 157 12.62 -15.68 -0.27
N ASP A 158 13.46 -16.68 -0.55
CA ASP A 158 14.88 -16.46 -0.85
C ASP A 158 15.07 -15.58 -2.10
N ALA A 159 14.24 -15.74 -3.12
CA ALA A 159 14.28 -14.90 -4.32
C ALA A 159 13.91 -13.44 -4.02
N GLU A 160 12.88 -13.21 -3.23
CA GLU A 160 12.46 -11.86 -2.81
C GLU A 160 13.54 -11.17 -1.95
N ARG A 161 14.17 -11.92 -1.06
CA ARG A 161 15.31 -11.42 -0.28
C ARG A 161 16.50 -11.09 -1.17
N ALA A 162 16.84 -11.97 -2.11
CA ALA A 162 17.94 -11.74 -3.05
C ALA A 162 17.73 -10.49 -3.90
N PHE A 163 16.50 -10.24 -4.37
CA PHE A 163 16.16 -9.00 -5.07
C PHE A 163 16.36 -7.77 -4.19
N LEU A 164 15.86 -7.80 -2.95
CA LEU A 164 16.02 -6.70 -1.99
C LEU A 164 17.49 -6.48 -1.60
N ASP A 165 18.28 -7.54 -1.46
CA ASP A 165 19.72 -7.47 -1.16
C ASP A 165 20.48 -6.80 -2.29
N LEU A 166 20.22 -7.17 -3.55
CA LEU A 166 20.81 -6.49 -4.70
C LEU A 166 20.44 -5.02 -4.74
N LEU A 167 19.19 -4.68 -4.55
CA LEU A 167 18.72 -3.30 -4.56
C LEU A 167 19.33 -2.48 -3.43
N LEU A 168 19.28 -2.99 -2.19
CA LEU A 168 19.61 -2.23 -0.99
C LEU A 168 21.11 -2.22 -0.65
N ASP A 169 21.86 -3.22 -1.10
CA ASP A 169 23.29 -3.32 -0.84
C ASP A 169 24.17 -2.92 -2.02
N ARG A 170 23.70 -3.12 -3.26
CA ARG A 170 24.47 -2.82 -4.48
C ARG A 170 23.86 -1.72 -5.33
N GLY A 171 22.60 -1.36 -5.09
CA GLY A 171 21.87 -0.43 -5.96
C GLY A 171 21.65 -0.99 -7.36
N GLU A 172 21.37 -2.28 -7.45
CA GLU A 172 21.06 -2.98 -8.69
C GLU A 172 19.62 -3.46 -8.67
N VAL A 173 18.95 -3.38 -9.82
CA VAL A 173 17.58 -3.87 -10.00
C VAL A 173 17.62 -5.02 -10.98
N ASP A 174 17.49 -6.26 -10.49
CA ASP A 174 17.38 -7.44 -11.33
C ASP A 174 16.00 -8.08 -11.17
N ALA A 175 15.07 -7.67 -12.01
CA ALA A 175 13.70 -8.18 -12.01
C ALA A 175 13.60 -9.66 -12.40
N SER A 176 14.65 -10.27 -13.00
CA SER A 176 14.65 -11.69 -13.39
C SER A 176 14.62 -12.63 -12.19
N ILE A 177 15.00 -12.13 -11.01
CA ILE A 177 14.94 -12.87 -9.74
C ILE A 177 13.49 -13.05 -9.28
N LEU A 178 12.61 -12.09 -9.59
CA LEU A 178 11.21 -12.11 -9.12
C LEU A 178 10.25 -12.79 -10.09
N THR A 179 10.54 -12.75 -11.39
CA THR A 179 9.61 -13.27 -12.38
C THR A 179 10.30 -13.71 -13.67
N SER A 180 9.71 -14.69 -14.36
CA SER A 180 10.12 -15.10 -15.72
C SER A 180 9.39 -14.29 -16.82
N ASP A 181 8.33 -13.57 -16.50
CA ASP A 181 7.57 -12.74 -17.44
C ASP A 181 8.41 -11.54 -17.92
N THR A 182 8.72 -11.50 -19.19
CA THR A 182 9.57 -10.46 -19.80
C THR A 182 8.94 -9.08 -19.70
N THR A 183 7.64 -8.98 -19.96
CA THR A 183 6.91 -7.71 -19.89
C THR A 183 6.91 -7.14 -18.46
N LEU A 184 6.66 -8.01 -17.48
CA LEU A 184 6.69 -7.60 -16.07
C LEU A 184 8.11 -7.21 -15.63
N ARG A 185 9.14 -7.91 -16.08
CA ARG A 185 10.55 -7.51 -15.82
C ARG A 185 10.85 -6.12 -16.34
N GLU A 186 10.48 -5.82 -17.57
CA GLU A 186 10.67 -4.50 -18.17
C GLU A 186 9.95 -3.42 -17.37
N ARG A 187 8.72 -3.67 -16.94
CA ARG A 187 7.93 -2.73 -16.12
C ARG A 187 8.53 -2.54 -14.72
N ILE A 188 9.07 -3.57 -14.09
CA ILE A 188 9.76 -3.46 -12.80
C ILE A 188 11.04 -2.63 -12.98
N GLN A 189 11.86 -2.91 -13.98
CA GLN A 189 13.09 -2.18 -14.26
C GLN A 189 12.85 -0.70 -14.60
N ALA A 190 11.72 -0.40 -15.24
CA ALA A 190 11.31 0.96 -15.59
C ALA A 190 10.69 1.76 -14.43
N GLN A 191 10.63 1.20 -13.20
CA GLN A 191 10.06 1.90 -12.05
C GLN A 191 10.96 3.07 -11.62
N PRO A 192 10.52 4.33 -11.74
CA PRO A 192 11.37 5.50 -11.45
C PRO A 192 11.88 5.53 -10.01
N LEU A 193 11.07 5.03 -9.06
CA LEU A 193 11.45 4.98 -7.65
C LEU A 193 12.47 3.90 -7.33
N LEU A 194 12.45 2.75 -8.02
CA LEU A 194 13.50 1.75 -7.89
C LEU A 194 14.82 2.27 -8.46
N GLU A 195 14.78 2.91 -9.63
CA GLU A 195 15.96 3.53 -10.23
C GLU A 195 16.54 4.61 -9.31
N TRP A 196 15.70 5.49 -8.77
CA TRP A 196 16.12 6.50 -7.80
C TRP A 196 16.72 5.88 -6.54
N LYS A 197 16.07 4.81 -5.99
CA LYS A 197 16.61 4.08 -4.83
C LYS A 197 17.95 3.47 -5.13
N ALA A 198 18.10 2.78 -6.25
CA ALA A 198 19.34 2.16 -6.70
C ALA A 198 20.48 3.19 -6.84
N LEU A 199 20.18 4.33 -7.47
CA LEU A 199 21.13 5.42 -7.60
C LEU A 199 21.61 5.96 -6.24
N ASN A 200 20.69 6.15 -5.29
CA ASN A 200 21.05 6.62 -3.95
C ASN A 200 21.88 5.60 -3.17
N VAL A 201 21.55 4.31 -3.29
CA VAL A 201 22.35 3.24 -2.68
C VAL A 201 23.78 3.25 -3.22
N ARG A 202 23.96 3.29 -4.56
CA ARG A 202 25.29 3.38 -5.17
C ARG A 202 26.08 4.60 -4.66
N ARG A 203 25.46 5.78 -4.66
CA ARG A 203 26.11 7.02 -4.17
C ARG A 203 26.51 6.90 -2.70
N HIS A 204 25.64 6.36 -1.86
CA HIS A 204 25.92 6.23 -0.42
C HIS A 204 27.03 5.21 -0.14
N ARG A 205 27.11 4.15 -0.95
CA ARG A 205 28.11 3.09 -0.82
C ARG A 205 29.42 3.39 -1.58
N GLY A 206 29.50 4.48 -2.32
CA GLY A 206 30.66 4.79 -3.16
C GLY A 206 30.86 3.83 -4.34
N LEU A 207 29.78 3.19 -4.77
CA LEU A 207 29.74 2.34 -5.96
C LEU A 207 29.46 3.24 -7.17
N SER A 208 30.46 3.55 -7.95
CA SER A 208 30.36 4.35 -9.18
C SER A 208 30.04 3.49 -10.39
#